data_f6b9746350e34a007e7b03e393bcaf24
#
_entry.id   f6b9746350e34a007e7b03e393bcaf24
#
_cell.length_a   1.000
_cell.length_b   1.000
_cell.length_c   1.000
_cell.angle_alpha   90.00
_cell.angle_beta   90.00
_cell.angle_gamma   90.00
#
_symmetry.space_group_name_H-M   'P 1'
#
loop_
_entity.id
_entity.type
_entity.pdbx_description
1 polymer ?
#
loop_
_entity_poly.entity_id
_entity_poly.type
_entity_poly.pdbx_seq_one_letter_code
_entity_poly.pdbx_strand_id
1 'polypeptide(L)'
;MTLLRRFPLALLFLTLAWGCEENAGPAPAKGDSVDRAALLQFWAADIIEPRYQAYNQAVNQLEQSAQAFVEQPGITKYQKLYDRYRTAYLRWQAVAPLPTPAAEALGLANYTNVYPVDTAQIETHIREANIDLSLPSTFDEQGFPALDYLLAGPGSPQTTLRRFQDNPARGQYLLRLTGRLANLSQQVMEQWDQGGRSNFIAADGASATASVNQLVNDYIYYYERKLR
;
A
#
# COMPACT_ATOMS: atom_id res chain seq x y z
N MET A 1 69.89 -9.95 70.51
CA MET A 1 70.41 -10.73 69.37
C MET A 1 69.34 -11.69 69.00
N THR A 2 68.46 -11.32 68.04
CA THR A 2 67.39 -12.17 67.58
C THR A 2 67.17 -11.89 66.08
N LEU A 3 67.44 -12.89 65.29
CA LEU A 3 67.32 -12.88 63.87
C LEU A 3 65.82 -12.92 63.46
N LEU A 4 65.36 -11.88 62.81
CA LEU A 4 64.01 -11.85 62.15
C LEU A 4 64.09 -12.59 60.83
N ARG A 5 63.43 -13.74 60.75
CA ARG A 5 63.28 -14.56 59.58
C ARG A 5 62.14 -14.00 58.74
N ARG A 6 62.46 -13.40 57.59
CA ARG A 6 61.50 -12.91 56.64
C ARG A 6 60.94 -14.09 55.80
N PHE A 7 59.62 -14.36 55.92
CA PHE A 7 58.88 -15.23 55.01
C PHE A 7 58.27 -14.37 53.88
N PRO A 8 58.49 -14.68 52.64
CA PRO A 8 57.76 -14.06 51.60
C PRO A 8 56.39 -14.76 51.47
N LEU A 9 55.32 -13.99 51.66
CA LEU A 9 53.96 -14.39 51.43
C LEU A 9 53.75 -14.45 49.92
N ALA A 10 53.80 -15.65 49.35
CA ALA A 10 53.44 -15.87 47.98
C ALA A 10 51.86 -15.81 47.84
N LEU A 11 51.37 -14.65 47.41
CA LEU A 11 49.95 -14.45 47.12
C LEU A 11 49.63 -15.21 45.86
N LEU A 12 49.01 -16.38 46.00
CA LEU A 12 48.48 -17.18 44.89
C LEU A 12 47.24 -16.51 44.41
N PHE A 13 47.35 -15.71 43.33
CA PHE A 13 46.19 -15.23 42.58
C PHE A 13 45.56 -16.40 41.77
N LEU A 14 44.54 -17.02 42.37
CA LEU A 14 43.70 -17.97 41.67
C LEU A 14 42.74 -17.14 40.78
N THR A 15 43.11 -16.83 39.56
CA THR A 15 42.23 -16.27 38.58
C THR A 15 41.19 -17.32 38.16
N LEU A 16 40.04 -17.24 38.80
CA LEU A 16 38.82 -17.91 38.27
C LEU A 16 38.49 -17.26 36.94
N ALA A 17 39.02 -17.79 35.87
CA ALA A 17 38.49 -17.56 34.54
C ALA A 17 37.10 -18.23 34.47
N TRP A 18 36.10 -17.51 34.89
CA TRP A 18 34.75 -17.83 34.44
C TRP A 18 34.75 -17.51 32.95
N GLY A 19 34.97 -18.51 32.11
CA GLY A 19 34.64 -18.48 30.73
C GLY A 19 33.14 -18.19 30.66
N CYS A 20 32.76 -17.00 30.16
CA CYS A 20 31.46 -16.86 29.55
C CYS A 20 31.42 -17.95 28.48
N GLU A 21 30.67 -19.01 28.73
CA GLU A 21 30.14 -19.80 27.65
C GLU A 21 29.36 -18.77 26.79
N GLU A 22 29.96 -18.38 25.67
CA GLU A 22 29.17 -17.77 24.59
C GLU A 22 28.00 -18.73 24.40
N ASN A 23 26.83 -18.30 24.86
CA ASN A 23 25.59 -18.98 24.49
C ASN A 23 25.67 -19.09 22.98
N ALA A 24 26.02 -20.28 22.50
CA ALA A 24 25.82 -20.63 21.10
C ALA A 24 24.39 -20.27 20.82
N GLY A 25 24.20 -19.18 20.07
CA GLY A 25 22.86 -18.75 19.65
C GLY A 25 22.12 -19.99 19.14
N PRO A 26 20.80 -20.02 19.22
CA PRO A 26 20.04 -21.19 18.83
C PRO A 26 20.62 -21.74 17.53
N ALA A 27 20.98 -23.04 17.54
CA ALA A 27 21.59 -23.71 16.39
C ALA A 27 20.79 -23.26 15.16
N PRO A 28 21.46 -22.88 14.06
CA PRO A 28 20.74 -22.43 12.86
C PRO A 28 19.67 -23.48 12.60
N ALA A 29 18.42 -23.02 12.59
CA ALA A 29 17.28 -23.89 12.30
C ALA A 29 17.67 -24.68 11.05
N LYS A 30 17.51 -26.01 11.08
CA LYS A 30 17.75 -26.90 9.92
C LYS A 30 17.19 -26.15 8.73
N GLY A 31 18.02 -25.82 7.74
CA GLY A 31 17.66 -24.95 6.64
C GLY A 31 16.28 -25.33 6.18
N ASP A 32 15.40 -24.33 6.18
CA ASP A 32 14.01 -24.55 5.83
C ASP A 32 14.01 -25.17 4.42
N SER A 33 13.24 -26.25 4.26
CA SER A 33 13.17 -27.00 3.01
C SER A 33 12.29 -26.32 1.97
N VAL A 34 11.84 -25.08 2.25
CA VAL A 34 10.97 -24.30 1.36
C VAL A 34 11.80 -23.72 0.22
N ASP A 35 11.43 -24.04 -0.99
CA ASP A 35 11.97 -23.39 -2.19
C ASP A 35 11.35 -21.98 -2.31
N ARG A 36 12.05 -21.01 -1.71
CA ARG A 36 11.58 -19.62 -1.69
C ARG A 36 11.56 -18.99 -3.07
N ALA A 37 12.50 -19.37 -3.95
CA ALA A 37 12.53 -18.83 -5.30
C ALA A 37 11.30 -19.30 -6.09
N ALA A 38 10.95 -20.58 -6.01
CA ALA A 38 9.73 -21.12 -6.63
C ALA A 38 8.46 -20.49 -6.03
N LEU A 39 8.43 -20.29 -4.70
CA LEU A 39 7.32 -19.62 -4.02
C LEU A 39 7.14 -18.18 -4.51
N LEU A 40 8.22 -17.40 -4.63
CA LEU A 40 8.19 -16.02 -5.10
C LEU A 40 7.82 -15.93 -6.58
N GLN A 41 8.27 -16.87 -7.41
CA GLN A 41 7.81 -16.95 -8.80
C GLN A 41 6.31 -17.17 -8.89
N PHE A 42 5.77 -18.11 -8.12
CA PHE A 42 4.32 -18.34 -8.05
C PHE A 42 3.56 -17.11 -7.56
N TRP A 43 4.03 -16.47 -6.48
CA TRP A 43 3.39 -15.26 -5.97
C TRP A 43 3.40 -14.10 -6.99
N ALA A 44 4.52 -13.91 -7.66
CA ALA A 44 4.64 -12.88 -8.68
C ALA A 44 3.69 -13.13 -9.86
N ALA A 45 3.71 -14.35 -10.42
CA ALA A 45 3.00 -14.67 -11.68
C ALA A 45 1.51 -14.95 -11.47
N ASP A 46 1.14 -15.66 -10.39
CA ASP A 46 -0.21 -16.20 -10.23
C ASP A 46 -1.05 -15.40 -9.22
N ILE A 47 -0.42 -14.55 -8.41
CA ILE A 47 -1.12 -13.78 -7.36
C ILE A 47 -0.99 -12.28 -7.55
N ILE A 48 0.23 -11.73 -7.56
CA ILE A 48 0.44 -10.28 -7.55
C ILE A 48 0.07 -9.69 -8.91
N GLU A 49 0.72 -10.14 -9.96
CA GLU A 49 0.57 -9.59 -11.30
C GLU A 49 -0.88 -9.62 -11.81
N PRO A 50 -1.63 -10.73 -11.75
CA PRO A 50 -3.02 -10.75 -12.21
C PRO A 50 -3.95 -9.82 -11.43
N ARG A 51 -3.68 -9.63 -10.11
CA ARG A 51 -4.49 -8.71 -9.29
C ARG A 51 -4.24 -7.26 -9.63
N TYR A 52 -2.98 -6.87 -9.79
CA TYR A 52 -2.63 -5.52 -10.21
C TYR A 52 -3.09 -5.21 -11.63
N GLN A 53 -3.00 -6.18 -12.56
CA GLN A 53 -3.58 -6.04 -13.90
C GLN A 53 -5.10 -5.83 -13.85
N ALA A 54 -5.82 -6.63 -13.05
CA ALA A 54 -7.26 -6.48 -12.89
C ALA A 54 -7.64 -5.16 -12.22
N TYR A 55 -6.85 -4.67 -11.27
CA TYR A 55 -7.04 -3.36 -10.65
C TYR A 55 -6.77 -2.23 -11.66
N ASN A 56 -5.66 -2.27 -12.39
CA ASN A 56 -5.33 -1.29 -13.43
C ASN A 56 -6.44 -1.22 -14.49
N GLN A 57 -6.91 -2.36 -14.98
CA GLN A 57 -8.02 -2.39 -15.92
C GLN A 57 -9.30 -1.76 -15.35
N ALA A 58 -9.61 -2.02 -14.07
CA ALA A 58 -10.82 -1.51 -13.43
C ALA A 58 -10.78 0.01 -13.23
N VAL A 59 -9.63 0.58 -12.81
CA VAL A 59 -9.52 2.04 -12.64
C VAL A 59 -9.50 2.77 -13.98
N ASN A 60 -8.92 2.19 -15.04
CA ASN A 60 -9.02 2.75 -16.40
C ASN A 60 -10.47 2.76 -16.91
N GLN A 61 -11.25 1.69 -16.66
CA GLN A 61 -12.68 1.66 -16.99
C GLN A 61 -13.51 2.64 -16.16
N LEU A 62 -13.12 2.88 -14.90
CA LEU A 62 -13.72 3.90 -14.05
C LEU A 62 -13.47 5.29 -14.61
N GLU A 63 -12.23 5.62 -14.98
CA GLU A 63 -11.86 6.89 -15.60
C GLU A 63 -12.65 7.15 -16.90
N GLN A 64 -12.69 6.18 -17.82
CA GLN A 64 -13.48 6.29 -19.05
C GLN A 64 -14.96 6.52 -18.78
N SER A 65 -15.51 5.87 -17.76
CA SER A 65 -16.91 6.05 -17.37
C SER A 65 -17.17 7.42 -16.75
N ALA A 66 -16.19 7.96 -16.00
CA ALA A 66 -16.24 9.30 -15.45
C ALA A 66 -16.20 10.37 -16.56
N GLN A 67 -15.32 10.20 -17.55
CA GLN A 67 -15.24 11.07 -18.73
C GLN A 67 -16.58 11.11 -19.48
N ALA A 68 -17.13 9.94 -19.82
CA ALA A 68 -18.41 9.84 -20.52
C ALA A 68 -19.59 10.44 -19.72
N PHE A 69 -19.56 10.32 -18.38
CA PHE A 69 -20.56 10.92 -17.50
C PHE A 69 -20.44 12.44 -17.45
N VAL A 70 -19.23 12.97 -17.31
CA VAL A 70 -19.00 14.43 -17.22
C VAL A 70 -19.32 15.12 -18.55
N GLU A 71 -19.00 14.51 -19.67
CA GLU A 71 -19.36 15.03 -20.99
C GLU A 71 -20.87 15.18 -21.18
N GLN A 72 -21.65 14.21 -20.68
CA GLN A 72 -23.10 14.21 -20.79
C GLN A 72 -23.76 13.58 -19.56
N PRO A 73 -23.97 14.37 -18.50
CA PRO A 73 -24.56 13.88 -17.26
C PRO A 73 -25.98 13.36 -17.44
N GLY A 74 -26.19 12.07 -17.16
CA GLY A 74 -27.48 11.40 -17.24
C GLY A 74 -27.54 10.18 -16.35
N ILE A 75 -28.76 9.74 -15.97
CA ILE A 75 -28.96 8.69 -14.96
C ILE A 75 -28.31 7.35 -15.36
N THR A 76 -28.40 6.96 -16.63
CA THR A 76 -27.79 5.72 -17.13
C THR A 76 -26.26 5.75 -17.05
N LYS A 77 -25.65 6.90 -17.41
CA LYS A 77 -24.19 7.07 -17.31
C LYS A 77 -23.74 7.14 -15.85
N TYR A 78 -24.52 7.78 -14.98
CA TYR A 78 -24.27 7.77 -13.54
C TYR A 78 -24.29 6.35 -12.98
N GLN A 79 -25.29 5.54 -13.30
CA GLN A 79 -25.38 4.15 -12.84
C GLN A 79 -24.16 3.34 -13.31
N LYS A 80 -23.78 3.47 -14.57
CA LYS A 80 -22.59 2.82 -15.13
C LYS A 80 -21.32 3.26 -14.40
N LEU A 81 -21.15 4.55 -14.14
CA LEU A 81 -20.03 5.11 -13.40
C LEU A 81 -19.95 4.54 -11.97
N TYR A 82 -21.09 4.49 -11.29
CA TYR A 82 -21.17 3.95 -9.93
C TYR A 82 -20.83 2.45 -9.89
N ASP A 83 -21.28 1.67 -10.86
CA ASP A 83 -20.92 0.25 -10.99
C ASP A 83 -19.40 0.07 -11.25
N ARG A 84 -18.79 0.94 -12.06
CA ARG A 84 -17.34 0.95 -12.29
C ARG A 84 -16.57 1.35 -11.06
N TYR A 85 -17.04 2.34 -10.30
CA TYR A 85 -16.49 2.70 -9.00
C TYR A 85 -16.47 1.50 -8.05
N ARG A 86 -17.61 0.82 -7.88
CA ARG A 86 -17.69 -0.38 -7.01
C ARG A 86 -16.73 -1.48 -7.47
N THR A 87 -16.67 -1.73 -8.77
CA THR A 87 -15.76 -2.73 -9.34
C THR A 87 -14.31 -2.39 -9.07
N ALA A 88 -13.89 -1.15 -9.30
CA ALA A 88 -12.53 -0.68 -9.05
C ALA A 88 -12.18 -0.77 -7.56
N TYR A 89 -13.10 -0.40 -6.68
CA TYR A 89 -12.90 -0.50 -5.23
C TYR A 89 -12.73 -1.96 -4.76
N LEU A 90 -13.52 -2.89 -5.29
CA LEU A 90 -13.35 -4.32 -5.00
C LEU A 90 -12.01 -4.85 -5.52
N ARG A 91 -11.53 -4.39 -6.69
CA ARG A 91 -10.20 -4.77 -7.18
C ARG A 91 -9.08 -4.16 -6.34
N TRP A 92 -9.26 -2.96 -5.83
CA TRP A 92 -8.35 -2.37 -4.85
C TRP A 92 -8.20 -3.26 -3.61
N GLN A 93 -9.30 -3.78 -3.05
CA GLN A 93 -9.24 -4.66 -1.87
C GLN A 93 -8.40 -5.93 -2.13
N ALA A 94 -8.28 -6.37 -3.37
CA ALA A 94 -7.46 -7.53 -3.74
C ALA A 94 -5.96 -7.22 -3.82
N VAL A 95 -5.56 -5.96 -4.03
CA VAL A 95 -4.15 -5.54 -4.11
C VAL A 95 -3.65 -4.86 -2.83
N ALA A 96 -4.54 -4.24 -2.07
CA ALA A 96 -4.20 -3.51 -0.85
C ALA A 96 -3.40 -4.30 0.20
N PRO A 97 -3.64 -5.61 0.42
CA PRO A 97 -2.83 -6.43 1.33
C PRO A 97 -1.52 -6.96 0.71
N LEU A 98 -1.22 -6.61 -0.53
CA LEU A 98 -0.08 -7.10 -1.30
C LEU A 98 0.76 -5.92 -1.83
N PRO A 99 1.31 -5.05 -0.98
CA PRO A 99 2.12 -3.96 -1.46
C PRO A 99 3.35 -4.51 -2.19
N THR A 100 3.62 -3.95 -3.36
CA THR A 100 4.88 -4.18 -4.06
C THR A 100 5.84 -3.03 -3.73
N PRO A 101 7.17 -3.21 -3.84
CA PRO A 101 8.11 -2.10 -3.65
C PRO A 101 7.77 -0.87 -4.49
N ALA A 102 7.24 -1.08 -5.71
CA ALA A 102 6.76 -0.01 -6.57
C ALA A 102 5.54 0.72 -6.00
N ALA A 103 4.56 -0.02 -5.48
CA ALA A 103 3.36 0.54 -4.86
C ALA A 103 3.69 1.35 -3.59
N GLU A 104 4.65 0.87 -2.79
CA GLU A 104 5.12 1.58 -1.60
C GLU A 104 5.89 2.85 -1.95
N ALA A 105 6.83 2.78 -2.89
CA ALA A 105 7.62 3.93 -3.33
C ALA A 105 6.74 5.05 -3.89
N LEU A 106 5.63 4.71 -4.55
CA LEU A 106 4.65 5.65 -5.08
C LEU A 106 3.63 6.10 -4.02
N GLY A 107 3.63 5.51 -2.81
CA GLY A 107 2.64 5.81 -1.79
C GLY A 107 1.21 5.42 -2.19
N LEU A 108 1.04 4.38 -3.02
CA LEU A 108 -0.23 4.01 -3.64
C LEU A 108 -1.38 3.96 -2.63
N ALA A 109 -1.18 3.33 -1.46
CA ALA A 109 -2.22 3.19 -0.44
C ALA A 109 -2.70 4.54 0.12
N ASN A 110 -1.77 5.50 0.29
CA ASN A 110 -2.07 6.82 0.84
C ASN A 110 -2.87 7.68 -0.15
N TYR A 111 -2.63 7.53 -1.44
CA TYR A 111 -3.38 8.25 -2.48
C TYR A 111 -4.69 7.56 -2.87
N THR A 112 -4.89 6.29 -2.43
CA THR A 112 -6.01 5.48 -2.90
C THR A 112 -7.11 5.32 -1.87
N ASN A 113 -6.78 5.15 -0.56
CA ASN A 113 -7.79 4.77 0.42
C ASN A 113 -7.44 5.24 1.84
N VAL A 114 -7.57 6.54 2.10
CA VAL A 114 -7.38 7.15 3.41
C VAL A 114 -8.72 7.59 3.99
N TYR A 115 -8.98 7.25 5.26
CA TYR A 115 -10.14 7.64 6.04
C TYR A 115 -9.71 8.35 7.33
N PRO A 116 -10.52 9.29 7.83
CA PRO A 116 -11.76 9.83 7.24
C PRO A 116 -11.45 10.73 6.05
N VAL A 117 -12.46 10.94 5.17
CA VAL A 117 -12.37 11.88 4.06
C VAL A 117 -12.71 13.30 4.53
N ASP A 118 -11.91 14.31 4.12
CA ASP A 118 -12.22 15.73 4.37
C ASP A 118 -13.18 16.29 3.32
N THR A 119 -14.49 16.10 3.57
CA THR A 119 -15.53 16.60 2.66
C THR A 119 -15.60 18.12 2.60
N ALA A 120 -15.21 18.83 3.65
CA ALA A 120 -15.24 20.29 3.68
C ALA A 120 -14.16 20.87 2.74
N GLN A 121 -12.97 20.27 2.76
CA GLN A 121 -11.89 20.67 1.87
C GLN A 121 -12.18 20.29 0.43
N ILE A 122 -12.76 19.11 0.18
CA ILE A 122 -13.24 18.70 -1.16
C ILE A 122 -14.20 19.75 -1.74
N GLU A 123 -15.21 20.21 -0.97
CA GLU A 123 -16.16 21.22 -1.44
C GLU A 123 -15.48 22.59 -1.66
N THR A 124 -14.44 22.90 -0.89
CA THR A 124 -13.65 24.12 -1.10
C THR A 124 -12.89 24.03 -2.42
N HIS A 125 -12.20 22.94 -2.69
CA HIS A 125 -11.48 22.75 -3.96
C HIS A 125 -12.42 22.74 -5.18
N ILE A 126 -13.60 22.14 -5.05
CA ILE A 126 -14.63 22.18 -6.11
C ILE A 126 -15.04 23.62 -6.40
N ARG A 127 -15.26 24.44 -5.37
CA ARG A 127 -15.66 25.85 -5.50
C ARG A 127 -14.54 26.71 -6.10
N GLU A 128 -13.30 26.47 -5.70
CA GLU A 128 -12.13 27.25 -6.12
C GLU A 128 -11.54 26.74 -7.45
N ALA A 129 -11.95 25.57 -7.91
CA ALA A 129 -11.45 24.89 -9.10
C ALA A 129 -9.91 24.71 -9.11
N ASN A 130 -9.30 24.65 -7.92
CA ASN A 130 -7.86 24.57 -7.74
C ASN A 130 -7.50 23.46 -6.75
N ILE A 131 -6.86 22.39 -7.25
CA ILE A 131 -6.35 21.30 -6.42
C ILE A 131 -5.13 20.66 -7.06
N ASP A 132 -4.11 20.38 -6.26
CA ASP A 132 -2.98 19.52 -6.59
C ASP A 132 -3.04 18.23 -5.77
N LEU A 133 -3.53 17.16 -6.38
CA LEU A 133 -3.64 15.83 -5.77
C LEU A 133 -2.30 15.12 -5.61
N SER A 134 -1.19 15.69 -6.01
CA SER A 134 0.14 15.11 -5.81
C SER A 134 0.68 15.33 -4.39
N LEU A 135 0.12 16.29 -3.67
CA LEU A 135 0.59 16.70 -2.35
C LEU A 135 0.15 15.71 -1.26
N PRO A 136 1.04 15.34 -0.31
CA PRO A 136 0.67 14.49 0.83
C PRO A 136 -0.44 15.08 1.71
N SER A 137 -0.59 16.41 1.74
CA SER A 137 -1.67 17.09 2.47
C SER A 137 -3.06 16.81 1.93
N THR A 138 -3.18 16.20 0.73
CA THR A 138 -4.47 15.91 0.10
C THR A 138 -4.84 14.42 0.14
N PHE A 139 -4.18 13.60 0.98
CA PHE A 139 -4.48 12.17 1.08
C PHE A 139 -5.93 11.88 1.45
N ASP A 140 -6.52 12.67 2.33
CA ASP A 140 -7.91 12.55 2.79
C ASP A 140 -8.93 13.28 1.89
N GLU A 141 -8.49 13.82 0.78
CA GLU A 141 -9.32 14.51 -0.20
C GLU A 141 -9.42 13.73 -1.52
N GLN A 142 -8.81 12.54 -1.61
CA GLN A 142 -8.71 11.78 -2.85
C GLN A 142 -8.95 10.28 -2.67
N GLY A 143 -8.78 9.52 -3.75
CA GLY A 143 -8.95 8.07 -3.74
C GLY A 143 -10.42 7.64 -3.70
N PHE A 144 -10.63 6.40 -3.28
CA PHE A 144 -11.98 5.81 -3.21
C PHE A 144 -12.90 6.47 -2.19
N PRO A 145 -12.43 6.94 -1.00
CA PRO A 145 -13.31 7.65 -0.07
C PRO A 145 -13.87 8.96 -0.63
N ALA A 146 -13.05 9.73 -1.34
CA ALA A 146 -13.52 10.95 -2.01
C ALA A 146 -14.48 10.64 -3.16
N LEU A 147 -14.24 9.55 -3.91
CA LEU A 147 -15.18 9.08 -4.94
C LEU A 147 -16.51 8.63 -4.33
N ASP A 148 -16.48 7.94 -3.18
CA ASP A 148 -17.69 7.56 -2.46
C ASP A 148 -18.51 8.78 -2.05
N TYR A 149 -17.86 9.78 -1.47
CA TYR A 149 -18.49 11.04 -1.12
C TYR A 149 -19.16 11.73 -2.33
N LEU A 150 -18.49 11.76 -3.47
CA LEU A 150 -19.02 12.40 -4.68
C LEU A 150 -20.20 11.62 -5.30
N LEU A 151 -20.09 10.29 -5.32
CA LEU A 151 -20.99 9.42 -6.07
C LEU A 151 -22.10 8.81 -5.21
N ALA A 152 -21.84 8.53 -3.94
CA ALA A 152 -22.79 7.90 -3.01
C ALA A 152 -23.25 8.83 -1.90
N GLY A 153 -22.94 10.12 -1.96
CA GLY A 153 -23.29 11.11 -0.93
C GLY A 153 -24.80 11.13 -0.59
N PRO A 154 -25.20 11.87 0.45
CA PRO A 154 -26.55 11.82 0.98
C PRO A 154 -27.62 12.15 -0.09
N GLY A 155 -28.57 11.26 -0.26
CA GLY A 155 -29.69 11.43 -1.16
C GLY A 155 -29.85 10.27 -2.16
N SER A 156 -30.75 10.49 -3.12
CA SER A 156 -30.98 9.51 -4.20
C SER A 156 -29.96 9.68 -5.35
N PRO A 157 -29.84 8.68 -6.26
CA PRO A 157 -29.08 8.82 -7.50
C PRO A 157 -29.44 10.07 -8.30
N GLN A 158 -30.71 10.46 -8.30
CA GLN A 158 -31.20 11.66 -8.97
C GLN A 158 -30.68 12.93 -8.29
N THR A 159 -30.60 12.95 -6.97
CA THR A 159 -30.03 14.07 -6.22
C THR A 159 -28.54 14.23 -6.51
N THR A 160 -27.79 13.15 -6.55
CA THR A 160 -26.38 13.15 -6.91
C THR A 160 -26.18 13.64 -8.35
N LEU A 161 -26.97 13.11 -9.30
CA LEU A 161 -26.92 13.58 -10.70
C LEU A 161 -27.14 15.09 -10.81
N ARG A 162 -28.13 15.66 -10.12
CA ARG A 162 -28.38 17.12 -10.11
C ARG A 162 -27.19 17.91 -9.62
N ARG A 163 -26.50 17.46 -8.56
CA ARG A 163 -25.30 18.13 -8.05
C ARG A 163 -24.19 18.27 -9.11
N PHE A 164 -24.05 17.27 -9.99
CA PHE A 164 -23.12 17.34 -11.12
C PHE A 164 -23.62 18.23 -12.25
N GLN A 165 -24.94 18.23 -12.51
CA GLN A 165 -25.56 19.08 -13.54
C GLN A 165 -25.52 20.56 -13.14
N ASP A 166 -25.77 20.87 -11.87
CA ASP A 166 -25.80 22.22 -11.33
C ASP A 166 -24.39 22.82 -11.13
N ASN A 167 -23.37 21.95 -10.97
CA ASN A 167 -21.98 22.38 -10.72
C ASN A 167 -20.97 21.57 -11.56
N PRO A 168 -20.59 22.07 -12.75
CA PRO A 168 -19.61 21.41 -13.62
C PRO A 168 -18.22 21.21 -12.96
N ALA A 169 -17.82 22.06 -12.00
CA ALA A 169 -16.55 21.90 -11.30
C ALA A 169 -16.47 20.59 -10.50
N ARG A 170 -17.63 20.08 -10.02
CA ARG A 170 -17.71 18.74 -9.40
C ARG A 170 -17.32 17.63 -10.37
N GLY A 171 -17.71 17.76 -11.65
CA GLY A 171 -17.28 16.86 -12.72
C GLY A 171 -15.78 16.92 -12.97
N GLN A 172 -15.20 18.11 -12.96
CA GLN A 172 -13.75 18.26 -13.11
C GLN A 172 -12.98 17.64 -11.94
N TYR A 173 -13.50 17.78 -10.72
CA TYR A 173 -12.90 17.13 -9.55
C TYR A 173 -12.95 15.59 -9.68
N LEU A 174 -14.09 15.03 -10.09
CA LEU A 174 -14.25 13.61 -10.36
C LEU A 174 -13.23 13.09 -11.38
N LEU A 175 -13.00 13.83 -12.48
CA LEU A 175 -12.01 13.47 -13.51
C LEU A 175 -10.59 13.45 -12.95
N ARG A 176 -10.23 14.41 -12.09
CA ARG A 176 -8.92 14.43 -11.43
C ARG A 176 -8.72 13.22 -10.52
N LEU A 177 -9.73 12.84 -9.73
CA LEU A 177 -9.67 11.67 -8.85
C LEU A 177 -9.49 10.38 -9.64
N THR A 178 -10.31 10.17 -10.67
CA THR A 178 -10.26 8.94 -11.47
C THR A 178 -8.99 8.84 -12.29
N GLY A 179 -8.55 9.93 -12.90
CA GLY A 179 -7.28 10.01 -13.63
C GLY A 179 -6.07 9.78 -12.72
N ARG A 180 -6.11 10.28 -11.46
CA ARG A 180 -5.04 10.02 -10.48
C ARG A 180 -4.93 8.52 -10.15
N LEU A 181 -6.04 7.85 -9.89
CA LEU A 181 -6.06 6.40 -9.61
C LEU A 181 -5.53 5.59 -10.80
N ALA A 182 -5.97 5.91 -12.01
CA ALA A 182 -5.50 5.26 -13.23
C ALA A 182 -3.99 5.45 -13.44
N ASN A 183 -3.51 6.69 -13.29
CA ASN A 183 -2.10 7.03 -13.45
C ASN A 183 -1.20 6.31 -12.42
N LEU A 184 -1.56 6.32 -11.13
CA LEU A 184 -0.82 5.62 -10.09
C LEU A 184 -0.76 4.12 -10.32
N SER A 185 -1.90 3.52 -10.71
CA SER A 185 -1.95 2.09 -11.03
C SER A 185 -1.07 1.73 -12.22
N GLN A 186 -1.07 2.57 -13.26
CA GLN A 186 -0.23 2.39 -14.43
C GLN A 186 1.27 2.47 -14.08
N GLN A 187 1.68 3.45 -13.27
CA GLN A 187 3.06 3.58 -12.83
C GLN A 187 3.54 2.36 -12.02
N VAL A 188 2.68 1.78 -11.17
CA VAL A 188 3.03 0.54 -10.46
C VAL A 188 3.28 -0.60 -11.42
N MET A 189 2.42 -0.77 -12.44
CA MET A 189 2.60 -1.82 -13.46
C MET A 189 3.89 -1.61 -14.26
N GLU A 190 4.17 -0.39 -14.69
CA GLU A 190 5.40 -0.06 -15.42
C GLU A 190 6.66 -0.36 -14.61
N GLN A 191 6.70 0.02 -13.33
CA GLN A 191 7.84 -0.29 -12.46
C GLN A 191 7.99 -1.78 -12.19
N TRP A 192 6.87 -2.50 -12.09
CA TRP A 192 6.89 -3.96 -11.96
C TRP A 192 7.53 -4.61 -13.17
N ASP A 193 7.14 -4.20 -14.37
CA ASP A 193 7.66 -4.72 -15.64
C ASP A 193 9.12 -4.31 -15.89
N GLN A 194 9.53 -3.12 -15.45
CA GLN A 194 10.88 -2.57 -15.63
C GLN A 194 11.91 -3.11 -14.63
N GLY A 195 11.64 -4.23 -13.99
CA GLY A 195 12.59 -4.92 -13.12
C GLY A 195 12.06 -5.18 -11.71
N GLY A 196 10.94 -4.59 -11.30
CA GLY A 196 10.32 -4.82 -10.00
C GLY A 196 10.06 -6.30 -9.75
N ARG A 197 9.49 -7.00 -10.74
CA ARG A 197 9.22 -8.44 -10.68
C ARG A 197 10.49 -9.28 -10.51
N SER A 198 11.52 -9.01 -11.28
CA SER A 198 12.78 -9.77 -11.18
C SER A 198 13.49 -9.53 -9.86
N ASN A 199 13.50 -8.28 -9.37
CA ASN A 199 14.06 -7.95 -8.06
C ASN A 199 13.29 -8.60 -6.91
N PHE A 200 11.96 -8.63 -7.00
CA PHE A 200 11.11 -9.31 -6.03
C PHE A 200 11.42 -10.82 -5.95
N ILE A 201 11.58 -11.48 -7.09
CA ILE A 201 11.89 -12.92 -7.15
C ILE A 201 13.34 -13.19 -6.67
N ALA A 202 14.30 -12.33 -7.02
CA ALA A 202 15.69 -12.49 -6.64
C ALA A 202 15.96 -12.27 -5.14
N ALA A 203 15.05 -11.60 -4.43
CA ALA A 203 15.16 -11.40 -2.97
C ALA A 203 14.62 -12.59 -2.17
N ASP A 204 15.11 -13.82 -2.46
CA ASP A 204 14.66 -15.10 -1.91
C ASP A 204 15.34 -15.51 -0.59
N GLY A 205 16.20 -14.65 -0.04
CA GLY A 205 16.93 -14.88 1.19
C GLY A 205 16.07 -14.98 2.46
N ALA A 206 16.75 -15.09 3.62
CA ALA A 206 16.11 -15.18 4.94
C ALA A 206 16.15 -13.85 5.74
N SER A 207 16.70 -12.76 5.16
CA SER A 207 16.80 -11.47 5.84
C SER A 207 15.41 -10.83 6.04
N ALA A 208 15.32 -9.88 6.97
CA ALA A 208 14.08 -9.11 7.17
C ALA A 208 13.60 -8.37 5.91
N THR A 209 14.52 -8.04 5.01
CA THR A 209 14.26 -7.38 3.73
C THR A 209 14.00 -8.33 2.56
N ALA A 210 14.03 -9.66 2.80
CA ALA A 210 13.69 -10.65 1.79
C ALA A 210 12.19 -10.62 1.48
N SER A 211 11.84 -10.83 0.22
CA SER A 211 10.47 -10.65 -0.29
C SER A 211 9.41 -11.47 0.45
N VAL A 212 9.73 -12.72 0.85
CA VAL A 212 8.79 -13.54 1.63
C VAL A 212 8.50 -12.89 2.98
N ASN A 213 9.54 -12.41 3.69
CA ASN A 213 9.38 -11.81 5.01
C ASN A 213 8.66 -10.46 4.93
N GLN A 214 8.95 -9.64 3.93
CA GLN A 214 8.21 -8.40 3.68
C GLN A 214 6.73 -8.68 3.43
N LEU A 215 6.39 -9.57 2.49
CA LEU A 215 4.99 -9.92 2.19
C LEU A 215 4.21 -10.39 3.43
N VAL A 216 4.83 -11.26 4.26
CA VAL A 216 4.16 -11.77 5.47
C VAL A 216 3.94 -10.62 6.46
N ASN A 217 4.95 -9.78 6.69
CA ASN A 217 4.85 -8.64 7.61
C ASN A 217 3.80 -7.64 7.13
N ASP A 218 3.78 -7.30 5.85
CA ASP A 218 2.84 -6.35 5.27
C ASP A 218 1.41 -6.88 5.32
N TYR A 219 1.22 -8.18 5.08
CA TYR A 219 -0.08 -8.83 5.21
C TYR A 219 -0.60 -8.81 6.65
N ILE A 220 0.26 -9.09 7.63
CA ILE A 220 -0.07 -9.02 9.06
C ILE A 220 -0.38 -7.57 9.44
N TYR A 221 0.45 -6.61 9.02
CA TYR A 221 0.22 -5.18 9.25
C TYR A 221 -1.11 -4.71 8.67
N TYR A 222 -1.43 -5.12 7.42
CA TYR A 222 -2.70 -4.81 6.79
C TYR A 222 -3.88 -5.37 7.59
N TYR A 223 -3.79 -6.62 8.03
CA TYR A 223 -4.83 -7.24 8.86
C TYR A 223 -5.03 -6.47 10.17
N GLU A 224 -3.97 -6.17 10.90
CA GLU A 224 -4.05 -5.51 12.21
C GLU A 224 -4.49 -4.05 12.14
N ARG A 225 -4.12 -3.34 11.09
CA ARG A 225 -4.35 -1.89 10.98
C ARG A 225 -5.56 -1.51 10.15
N LYS A 226 -5.99 -2.37 9.23
CA LYS A 226 -7.05 -2.02 8.27
C LYS A 226 -8.29 -2.88 8.41
N LEU A 227 -8.17 -4.13 8.89
CA LEU A 227 -9.31 -5.05 8.99
C LEU A 227 -9.78 -5.29 10.43
N ARG A 228 -8.91 -5.14 11.44
CA ARG A 228 -9.22 -5.28 12.86
C ARG A 228 -9.65 -3.94 13.45
#